data_6cfd71de917823f24e8344ce4416ffc1
#
_entry.id   6cfd71de917823f24e8344ce4416ffc1
#
_cell.length_a   1.000
_cell.length_b   1.000
_cell.length_c   1.000
_cell.angle_alpha   90.00
_cell.angle_beta   90.00
_cell.angle_gamma   90.00
#
_symmetry.space_group_name_H-M   'P 1'
#
loop_
_entity.id
_entity.type
_entity.pdbx_description
1 polymer ?
#
loop_
_entity_poly.entity_id
_entity_poly.type
_entity_poly.pdbx_seq_one_letter_code
_entity_poly.pdbx_strand_id
1 'polypeptide(L)'
;MQQATELKKQLQSIHRKSYPAYKSLKGSYQFGHYILSIDHVQGDPFASPSHISVHISRKDAGFPDAYSKNNLTCITLADHLTRQFEQQINHYSFRSKGSGKSGLISVSHCGQEILSRTACEITSKGITARFFIGFPANGRTINAPELEKILFDFLPACVENTFFYKNINQEELEQTIFLAEDQQAIREQLKEKKLVAFVADGAILPRESGISSRPMKHSVPFISPESLRITMNLPHKGKIIGMGIPQGITLIVGGGYHGKSTLLNALELGVYNHIAGDGREYVITDNTALKLRSEDGRSIKDVDISLFINDLPNKKNTHCFSTADASGSTSQAAGIIEGMEAGSKVFLLDEDTSATNFMVRDTFMQEIISREKEPITPFLERAQKLYTIAGISTLLVAGSSGAFFHIADTIIQMDCYRPVDITRKVKEICGKYPLSPAKVPAFVMPDSHRIIQKNTPVIHSHGHGTGKPDRLKIKVHGKAGFLLGRQEVDLRYVEQLIDPEQTAALGLLLKYALEHLADGKKTIPEIVDYLQKQIHTKGLIAFADGSYLPCGYAIPRIQEIYSCFNRYRQ
;
A
#
# COMPACT_ATOMS: atom_id res chain seq x y z
N MET A 1 -10.87 36.31 3.14
CA MET A 1 -9.61 35.82 3.74
C MET A 1 -9.16 36.88 4.75
N GLN A 2 -8.89 36.48 5.99
CA GLN A 2 -8.51 37.40 7.09
C GLN A 2 -6.97 37.52 7.13
N GLN A 3 -6.47 38.55 7.83
CA GLN A 3 -5.03 38.71 8.05
C GLN A 3 -4.57 37.96 9.30
N ALA A 4 -3.29 37.55 9.35
CA ALA A 4 -2.70 36.91 10.52
C ALA A 4 -2.85 37.73 11.82
N THR A 5 -2.79 39.04 11.70
CA THR A 5 -3.02 39.96 12.83
C THR A 5 -4.45 39.88 13.40
N GLU A 6 -5.44 39.57 12.58
CA GLU A 6 -6.81 39.31 12.99
C GLU A 6 -6.93 38.03 13.81
N LEU A 7 -6.30 36.92 13.32
CA LEU A 7 -6.22 35.66 14.07
C LEU A 7 -5.60 35.87 15.46
N LYS A 8 -4.52 36.67 15.54
CA LYS A 8 -3.86 36.99 16.83
C LYS A 8 -4.83 37.72 17.78
N LYS A 9 -5.54 38.72 17.29
CA LYS A 9 -6.56 39.45 18.10
C LYS A 9 -7.70 38.54 18.55
N GLN A 10 -8.23 37.70 17.64
CA GLN A 10 -9.29 36.74 17.96
C GLN A 10 -8.81 35.76 19.04
N LEU A 11 -7.59 35.21 18.88
CA LEU A 11 -6.99 34.27 19.83
C LEU A 11 -6.85 34.91 21.23
N GLN A 12 -6.36 36.14 21.32
CA GLN A 12 -6.23 36.87 22.57
C GLN A 12 -7.60 37.14 23.23
N SER A 13 -8.63 37.45 22.45
CA SER A 13 -9.99 37.70 22.94
C SER A 13 -10.68 36.50 23.57
N ILE A 14 -10.23 35.28 23.27
CA ILE A 14 -10.78 34.04 23.82
C ILE A 14 -9.90 33.43 24.93
N HIS A 15 -8.80 34.07 25.30
CA HIS A 15 -7.94 33.61 26.40
C HIS A 15 -8.75 33.42 27.69
N ARG A 16 -8.47 32.30 28.39
CA ARG A 16 -9.18 31.86 29.62
C ARG A 16 -10.68 31.57 29.45
N LYS A 17 -11.23 31.60 28.22
CA LYS A 17 -12.58 31.06 27.96
C LYS A 17 -12.59 29.54 27.96
N SER A 18 -13.76 28.93 27.93
CA SER A 18 -13.94 27.50 27.79
C SER A 18 -13.42 26.99 26.44
N TYR A 19 -12.89 25.78 26.42
CA TYR A 19 -12.22 25.17 25.24
C TYR A 19 -13.01 25.27 23.92
N PRO A 20 -14.34 25.05 23.90
CA PRO A 20 -15.13 25.18 22.68
C PRO A 20 -15.05 26.54 21.99
N ALA A 21 -14.64 27.63 22.68
CA ALA A 21 -14.47 28.93 22.07
C ALA A 21 -13.37 28.98 21.01
N TYR A 22 -12.43 28.01 20.99
CA TYR A 22 -11.47 27.83 19.89
C TYR A 22 -12.14 27.66 18.53
N LYS A 23 -13.38 27.16 18.46
CA LYS A 23 -14.13 26.99 17.20
C LYS A 23 -14.31 28.30 16.42
N SER A 24 -14.26 29.46 17.09
CA SER A 24 -14.32 30.79 16.44
C SER A 24 -13.09 31.07 15.57
N LEU A 25 -11.97 30.35 15.77
CA LEU A 25 -10.74 30.51 14.97
C LEU A 25 -10.78 29.75 13.64
N LYS A 26 -11.83 28.96 13.38
CA LYS A 26 -11.95 28.23 12.09
C LYS A 26 -12.02 29.22 10.95
N GLY A 27 -11.11 29.08 9.96
CA GLY A 27 -11.02 29.97 8.82
C GLY A 27 -9.64 29.97 8.17
N SER A 28 -9.45 30.86 7.19
CA SER A 28 -8.19 30.99 6.44
C SER A 28 -7.60 32.38 6.63
N TYR A 29 -6.30 32.42 6.89
CA TYR A 29 -5.56 33.61 7.31
C TYR A 29 -4.30 33.78 6.45
N GLN A 30 -4.05 35.01 6.00
CA GLN A 30 -2.84 35.35 5.24
C GLN A 30 -1.64 35.55 6.17
N PHE A 31 -0.61 34.74 5.98
CA PHE A 31 0.69 34.82 6.68
C PHE A 31 1.78 35.15 5.67
N GLY A 32 1.97 36.42 5.35
CA GLY A 32 2.96 36.81 4.36
C GLY A 32 2.77 36.10 3.02
N HIS A 33 3.66 35.16 2.70
CA HIS A 33 3.69 34.41 1.42
C HIS A 33 2.89 33.11 1.41
N TYR A 34 2.18 32.78 2.49
CA TYR A 34 1.34 31.58 2.53
C TYR A 34 0.00 31.85 3.23
N ILE A 35 -0.95 30.97 2.99
CA ILE A 35 -2.26 30.96 3.65
C ILE A 35 -2.25 29.83 4.67
N LEU A 36 -2.52 30.14 5.94
CA LEU A 36 -2.81 29.17 6.98
C LEU A 36 -4.32 29.00 7.11
N SER A 37 -4.80 27.77 7.08
CA SER A 37 -6.21 27.44 7.33
C SER A 37 -6.37 26.57 8.56
N ILE A 38 -7.30 26.94 9.44
CA ILE A 38 -7.78 26.11 10.55
C ILE A 38 -9.04 25.42 10.04
N ASP A 39 -8.88 24.18 9.52
CA ASP A 39 -9.93 23.44 8.83
C ASP A 39 -10.92 22.81 9.81
N HIS A 40 -10.41 22.29 10.93
CA HIS A 40 -11.18 21.70 12.01
C HIS A 40 -10.54 22.01 13.36
N VAL A 41 -11.38 22.35 14.33
CA VAL A 41 -10.95 22.57 15.72
C VAL A 41 -11.42 21.41 16.59
N GLN A 42 -10.51 20.80 17.33
CA GLN A 42 -10.82 19.75 18.29
C GLN A 42 -11.80 20.24 19.37
N GLY A 43 -12.68 19.34 19.81
CA GLY A 43 -13.73 19.71 20.77
C GLY A 43 -13.28 19.77 22.23
N ASP A 44 -12.16 19.14 22.57
CA ASP A 44 -11.62 18.97 23.92
C ASP A 44 -10.11 18.71 23.84
N PRO A 45 -9.27 19.11 24.81
CA PRO A 45 -7.81 18.90 24.78
C PRO A 45 -7.36 17.44 24.65
N PHE A 46 -8.23 16.49 25.03
CA PHE A 46 -7.95 15.05 24.95
C PHE A 46 -8.47 14.39 23.66
N ALA A 47 -9.30 15.09 22.88
CA ALA A 47 -9.83 14.63 21.61
C ALA A 47 -8.75 14.54 20.52
N SER A 48 -9.12 14.08 19.31
CA SER A 48 -8.23 14.15 18.13
C SER A 48 -7.82 15.60 17.87
N PRO A 49 -6.55 15.86 17.50
CA PRO A 49 -6.03 17.21 17.32
C PRO A 49 -6.79 18.02 16.25
N SER A 50 -6.62 19.32 16.26
CA SER A 50 -7.16 20.21 15.24
C SER A 50 -6.46 19.98 13.90
N HIS A 51 -7.20 20.13 12.80
CA HIS A 51 -6.69 19.97 11.43
C HIS A 51 -6.31 21.34 10.88
N ILE A 52 -5.08 21.45 10.44
CA ILE A 52 -4.49 22.68 9.92
C ILE A 52 -3.96 22.40 8.51
N SER A 53 -4.09 23.36 7.63
CA SER A 53 -3.43 23.33 6.34
C SER A 53 -2.71 24.64 6.04
N VAL A 54 -1.66 24.52 5.25
CA VAL A 54 -0.88 25.65 4.72
C VAL A 54 -0.90 25.54 3.21
N HIS A 55 -1.22 26.64 2.53
CA HIS A 55 -1.18 26.75 1.09
C HIS A 55 -0.17 27.79 0.65
N ILE A 56 0.79 27.39 -0.18
CA ILE A 56 1.81 28.26 -0.76
C ILE A 56 1.62 28.27 -2.28
N SER A 57 1.52 29.46 -2.87
CA SER A 57 1.41 29.56 -4.33
C SER A 57 2.66 29.02 -5.02
N ARG A 58 2.54 28.54 -6.25
CA ARG A 58 3.69 28.04 -7.03
C ARG A 58 4.78 29.12 -7.15
N LYS A 59 4.37 30.38 -7.36
CA LYS A 59 5.28 31.51 -7.48
C LYS A 59 6.06 31.76 -6.18
N ASP A 60 5.40 31.73 -5.04
CA ASP A 60 6.05 31.99 -3.74
C ASP A 60 6.94 30.82 -3.32
N ALA A 61 6.50 29.58 -3.53
CA ALA A 61 7.27 28.37 -3.21
C ALA A 61 8.57 28.28 -4.02
N GLY A 62 8.58 28.73 -5.28
CA GLY A 62 9.75 28.91 -6.11
C GLY A 62 10.41 27.61 -6.62
N PHE A 63 9.76 26.47 -6.53
CA PHE A 63 10.28 25.19 -7.04
C PHE A 63 10.34 25.18 -8.57
N PRO A 64 11.41 24.64 -9.18
CA PRO A 64 11.52 24.46 -10.62
C PRO A 64 10.36 23.65 -11.19
N ASP A 65 9.89 24.03 -12.38
CA ASP A 65 8.80 23.34 -13.07
C ASP A 65 9.11 21.87 -13.35
N ALA A 66 10.40 21.54 -13.54
CA ALA A 66 10.86 20.17 -13.75
C ALA A 66 10.47 19.21 -12.59
N TYR A 67 10.41 19.71 -11.35
CA TYR A 67 10.07 18.89 -10.17
C TYR A 67 8.58 18.66 -9.98
N SER A 68 7.74 19.22 -10.85
CA SER A 68 6.30 19.03 -10.85
C SER A 68 5.71 18.81 -12.25
N LYS A 69 6.53 18.31 -13.20
CA LYS A 69 6.15 18.11 -14.60
C LYS A 69 5.18 16.94 -14.83
N ASN A 70 5.20 15.95 -13.95
CA ASN A 70 4.37 14.74 -14.03
C ASN A 70 4.01 14.24 -12.62
N ASN A 71 3.16 13.21 -12.57
CA ASN A 71 2.69 12.64 -11.30
C ASN A 71 3.82 12.05 -10.44
N LEU A 72 4.81 11.39 -11.06
CA LEU A 72 5.96 10.81 -10.35
C LEU A 72 6.75 11.89 -9.61
N THR A 73 7.13 12.96 -10.30
CA THR A 73 7.93 14.04 -9.71
C THR A 73 7.13 14.82 -8.67
N CYS A 74 5.80 15.01 -8.87
CA CYS A 74 4.92 15.61 -7.86
C CYS A 74 4.86 14.78 -6.57
N ILE A 75 4.69 13.46 -6.69
CA ILE A 75 4.64 12.55 -5.53
C ILE A 75 5.98 12.56 -4.80
N THR A 76 7.08 12.47 -5.53
CA THR A 76 8.44 12.46 -4.97
C THR A 76 8.75 13.76 -4.24
N LEU A 77 8.44 14.92 -4.84
CA LEU A 77 8.58 16.21 -4.18
C LEU A 77 7.71 16.30 -2.92
N ALA A 78 6.45 15.89 -3.00
CA ALA A 78 5.52 15.93 -1.86
C ALA A 78 5.99 15.03 -0.70
N ASP A 79 6.49 13.83 -0.99
CA ASP A 79 7.05 12.91 0.01
C ASP A 79 8.31 13.50 0.65
N HIS A 80 9.24 14.04 -0.15
CA HIS A 80 10.44 14.72 0.34
C HIS A 80 10.08 15.89 1.29
N LEU A 81 9.16 16.75 0.88
CA LEU A 81 8.73 17.89 1.70
C LEU A 81 8.00 17.43 2.98
N THR A 82 7.24 16.34 2.93
CA THR A 82 6.58 15.77 4.12
C THR A 82 7.62 15.31 5.14
N ARG A 83 8.68 14.62 4.70
CA ARG A 83 9.79 14.17 5.58
C ARG A 83 10.55 15.35 6.19
N GLN A 84 10.88 16.35 5.38
CA GLN A 84 11.53 17.56 5.86
C GLN A 84 10.65 18.30 6.88
N PHE A 85 9.35 18.42 6.60
CA PHE A 85 8.40 19.06 7.50
C PHE A 85 8.27 18.30 8.82
N GLU A 86 8.20 16.96 8.79
CA GLU A 86 8.20 16.13 10.00
C GLU A 86 9.43 16.39 10.86
N GLN A 87 10.63 16.48 10.25
CA GLN A 87 11.85 16.79 10.98
C GLN A 87 11.78 18.17 11.63
N GLN A 88 11.29 19.19 10.90
CA GLN A 88 11.19 20.55 11.43
C GLN A 88 10.20 20.63 12.61
N ILE A 89 8.99 20.09 12.46
CA ILE A 89 7.97 20.15 13.52
C ILE A 89 8.33 19.34 14.76
N ASN A 90 9.10 18.25 14.62
CA ASN A 90 9.55 17.45 15.75
C ASN A 90 10.42 18.24 16.73
N HIS A 91 11.12 19.28 16.27
CA HIS A 91 11.88 20.19 17.15
C HIS A 91 10.96 21.02 18.07
N TYR A 92 9.71 21.24 17.69
CA TYR A 92 8.78 22.14 18.39
C TYR A 92 7.60 21.39 19.02
N SER A 93 7.33 20.16 18.60
CA SER A 93 6.22 19.36 19.14
C SER A 93 6.34 19.20 20.66
N PHE A 94 5.25 19.46 21.37
CA PHE A 94 5.15 19.50 22.84
C PHE A 94 6.05 20.53 23.58
N ARG A 95 6.65 21.49 22.89
CA ARG A 95 7.30 22.62 23.58
C ARG A 95 6.29 23.58 24.22
N SER A 96 5.14 23.76 23.61
CA SER A 96 4.00 24.45 24.22
C SER A 96 3.33 23.56 25.24
N LYS A 97 3.09 24.09 26.45
CA LYS A 97 2.61 23.32 27.59
C LYS A 97 1.08 23.39 27.71
N GLY A 98 0.50 22.35 28.31
CA GLY A 98 -0.92 22.29 28.59
C GLY A 98 -1.43 20.88 28.86
N SER A 99 -2.74 20.73 28.99
CA SER A 99 -3.41 19.46 29.28
C SER A 99 -3.66 18.64 28.01
N GLY A 100 -3.69 17.33 28.14
CA GLY A 100 -4.01 16.41 27.05
C GLY A 100 -3.00 16.47 25.91
N LYS A 101 -3.46 16.73 24.69
CA LYS A 101 -2.63 16.85 23.48
C LYS A 101 -2.11 18.25 23.22
N SER A 102 -2.16 19.14 24.21
CA SER A 102 -1.66 20.51 24.09
C SER A 102 -0.22 20.55 23.59
N GLY A 103 0.04 21.36 22.59
CA GLY A 103 1.38 21.53 22.04
C GLY A 103 1.84 20.45 21.07
N LEU A 104 1.03 19.42 20.81
CA LEU A 104 1.31 18.45 19.75
C LEU A 104 1.31 19.16 18.39
N ILE A 105 2.36 18.94 17.61
CA ILE A 105 2.39 19.25 16.19
C ILE A 105 2.81 17.95 15.49
N SER A 106 1.99 17.43 14.57
CA SER A 106 2.29 16.17 13.90
C SER A 106 1.80 16.17 12.46
N VAL A 107 2.51 15.42 11.63
CA VAL A 107 2.19 15.15 10.22
C VAL A 107 2.30 13.64 9.97
N SER A 108 2.07 13.17 8.76
CA SER A 108 2.32 11.79 8.35
C SER A 108 3.76 11.38 8.66
N HIS A 109 3.93 10.19 9.25
CA HIS A 109 5.24 9.58 9.45
C HIS A 109 5.57 8.71 8.23
N CYS A 110 6.63 9.05 7.50
CA CYS A 110 7.00 8.35 6.28
C CYS A 110 8.00 7.21 6.56
N GLY A 111 7.70 6.00 6.04
CA GLY A 111 8.60 4.83 6.04
C GLY A 111 9.71 4.95 4.98
N GLN A 112 10.24 3.81 4.52
CA GLN A 112 11.28 3.75 3.49
C GLN A 112 10.70 3.93 2.08
N GLU A 113 9.42 3.65 1.91
CA GLU A 113 8.72 3.70 0.64
C GLU A 113 8.13 5.09 0.40
N ILE A 114 8.09 5.50 -0.87
CA ILE A 114 7.51 6.78 -1.32
C ILE A 114 6.03 6.55 -1.64
N LEU A 115 5.16 7.26 -0.94
CA LEU A 115 3.69 7.18 -1.11
C LEU A 115 3.09 8.55 -1.44
N SER A 116 2.05 8.53 -2.27
CA SER A 116 1.18 9.71 -2.46
C SER A 116 0.30 9.90 -1.23
N ARG A 117 0.50 11.00 -0.48
CA ARG A 117 -0.17 11.28 0.80
C ARG A 117 -0.96 12.58 0.76
N THR A 118 -2.02 12.64 1.56
CA THR A 118 -2.75 13.89 1.77
C THR A 118 -1.98 14.91 2.62
N ALA A 119 -0.92 14.50 3.29
CA ALA A 119 -0.07 15.38 4.09
C ALA A 119 0.55 16.51 3.26
N CYS A 120 0.99 16.20 2.03
CA CYS A 120 1.50 17.22 1.11
C CYS A 120 1.02 16.90 -0.31
N GLU A 121 0.44 17.87 -0.98
CA GLU A 121 -0.02 17.77 -2.36
C GLU A 121 0.57 18.89 -3.19
N ILE A 122 1.11 18.53 -4.36
CA ILE A 122 1.64 19.46 -5.34
C ILE A 122 0.65 19.55 -6.50
N THR A 123 0.20 20.74 -6.80
CA THR A 123 -0.75 21.00 -7.90
C THR A 123 -0.28 22.17 -8.75
N SER A 124 -0.98 22.43 -9.86
CA SER A 124 -0.73 23.62 -10.68
C SER A 124 -0.93 24.95 -9.90
N LYS A 125 -1.69 24.92 -8.80
CA LYS A 125 -1.95 26.11 -7.95
C LYS A 125 -0.83 26.35 -6.92
N GLY A 126 -0.08 25.32 -6.56
CA GLY A 126 0.99 25.39 -5.56
C GLY A 126 1.05 24.14 -4.66
N ILE A 127 1.61 24.33 -3.48
CA ILE A 127 1.79 23.31 -2.45
C ILE A 127 0.70 23.47 -1.40
N THR A 128 0.06 22.36 -1.04
CA THR A 128 -0.84 22.28 0.11
C THR A 128 -0.30 21.26 1.09
N ALA A 129 0.14 21.72 2.27
CA ALA A 129 0.57 20.86 3.36
C ALA A 129 -0.50 20.79 4.45
N ARG A 130 -0.79 19.58 4.96
CA ARG A 130 -1.80 19.32 6.00
C ARG A 130 -1.16 18.60 7.17
N PHE A 131 -1.52 19.01 8.37
CA PHE A 131 -0.97 18.49 9.62
C PHE A 131 -1.92 18.70 10.78
N PHE A 132 -1.54 18.22 11.95
CA PHE A 132 -2.35 18.32 13.16
C PHE A 132 -1.69 19.20 14.20
N ILE A 133 -2.50 20.00 14.91
CA ILE A 133 -2.07 20.75 16.08
C ILE A 133 -3.01 20.48 17.26
N GLY A 134 -2.44 20.09 18.39
CA GLY A 134 -3.14 20.02 19.67
C GLY A 134 -3.23 21.41 20.30
N PHE A 135 -4.41 22.03 20.27
CA PHE A 135 -4.61 23.37 20.80
C PHE A 135 -4.43 23.41 22.32
N PRO A 136 -3.56 24.30 22.85
CA PRO A 136 -3.19 24.33 24.26
C PRO A 136 -4.32 24.75 25.20
N ALA A 137 -4.41 24.05 26.34
CA ALA A 137 -5.35 24.37 27.40
C ALA A 137 -4.78 24.09 28.79
N ASN A 138 -5.25 24.80 29.80
CA ASN A 138 -5.07 24.47 31.21
C ASN A 138 -6.37 23.83 31.70
N GLY A 139 -6.36 22.51 31.94
CA GLY A 139 -7.60 21.75 32.08
C GLY A 139 -8.43 21.83 30.80
N ARG A 140 -9.60 22.46 30.87
CA ARG A 140 -10.48 22.77 29.70
C ARG A 140 -10.60 24.27 29.44
N THR A 141 -9.64 25.05 29.89
CA THR A 141 -9.58 26.49 29.72
C THR A 141 -8.52 26.85 28.69
N ILE A 142 -8.86 27.71 27.74
CA ILE A 142 -7.98 28.14 26.65
C ILE A 142 -6.70 28.78 27.16
N ASN A 143 -5.56 28.31 26.68
CA ASN A 143 -4.24 28.91 26.87
C ASN A 143 -3.77 29.59 25.56
N ALA A 144 -4.27 30.78 25.28
CA ALA A 144 -4.00 31.52 24.05
C ALA A 144 -2.50 31.84 23.84
N PRO A 145 -1.71 32.25 24.85
CA PRO A 145 -0.27 32.51 24.66
C PRO A 145 0.53 31.30 24.14
N GLU A 146 0.17 30.10 24.56
CA GLU A 146 0.86 28.89 24.08
C GLU A 146 0.47 28.54 22.64
N LEU A 147 -0.79 28.77 22.22
CA LEU A 147 -1.19 28.62 20.82
C LEU A 147 -0.58 29.73 19.94
N GLU A 148 -0.45 30.94 20.47
CA GLU A 148 0.22 32.04 19.78
C GLU A 148 1.66 31.68 19.43
N LYS A 149 2.45 31.11 20.38
CA LYS A 149 3.79 30.59 20.10
C LYS A 149 3.81 29.57 18.96
N ILE A 150 2.85 28.63 18.95
CA ILE A 150 2.77 27.62 17.90
C ILE A 150 2.52 28.29 16.54
N LEU A 151 1.51 29.12 16.43
CA LEU A 151 1.03 29.65 15.16
C LEU A 151 1.90 30.79 14.60
N PHE A 152 2.57 31.58 15.46
CA PHE A 152 3.29 32.79 15.04
C PHE A 152 4.81 32.70 15.17
N ASP A 153 5.34 31.74 15.98
CA ASP A 153 6.79 31.59 16.15
C ASP A 153 7.27 30.23 15.55
N PHE A 154 6.69 29.09 15.98
CA PHE A 154 7.19 27.77 15.59
C PHE A 154 6.81 27.39 14.17
N LEU A 155 5.53 27.50 13.83
CA LEU A 155 5.02 27.10 12.54
C LEU A 155 5.57 27.91 11.37
N PRO A 156 5.68 29.26 11.43
CA PRO A 156 6.30 30.02 10.37
C PRO A 156 7.72 29.53 10.05
N ALA A 157 8.56 29.28 11.08
CA ALA A 157 9.90 28.76 10.88
C ALA A 157 9.91 27.39 10.17
N CYS A 158 9.01 26.47 10.59
CA CYS A 158 8.87 25.16 9.94
C CYS A 158 8.43 25.29 8.47
N VAL A 159 7.45 26.16 8.20
CA VAL A 159 6.91 26.39 6.84
C VAL A 159 7.98 27.00 5.93
N GLU A 160 8.70 28.02 6.41
CA GLU A 160 9.74 28.69 5.63
C GLU A 160 10.90 27.77 5.32
N ASN A 161 11.35 26.94 6.28
CA ASN A 161 12.48 26.04 6.10
C ASN A 161 12.14 24.80 5.26
N THR A 162 10.83 24.53 5.02
CA THR A 162 10.40 23.32 4.29
C THR A 162 9.86 23.62 2.91
N PHE A 163 8.96 24.60 2.77
CA PHE A 163 8.13 24.76 1.57
C PHE A 163 8.58 25.86 0.62
N PHE A 164 9.73 26.48 0.87
CA PHE A 164 10.32 27.46 -0.03
C PHE A 164 11.65 26.94 -0.57
N TYR A 165 11.76 26.81 -1.89
CA TYR A 165 12.90 26.21 -2.59
C TYR A 165 14.24 26.83 -2.20
N LYS A 166 14.28 28.15 -1.98
CA LYS A 166 15.49 28.89 -1.58
C LYS A 166 16.06 28.48 -0.22
N ASN A 167 15.26 27.84 0.65
CA ASN A 167 15.62 27.53 2.04
C ASN A 167 15.93 26.04 2.27
N ILE A 168 15.71 25.19 1.26
CA ILE A 168 15.95 23.73 1.37
C ILE A 168 17.30 23.35 0.75
N ASN A 169 17.75 22.13 1.06
CA ASN A 169 18.90 21.54 0.38
C ASN A 169 18.50 21.11 -1.05
N GLN A 170 18.87 21.96 -2.01
CA GLN A 170 18.49 21.78 -3.42
C GLN A 170 19.16 20.56 -4.04
N GLU A 171 20.42 20.27 -3.67
CA GLU A 171 21.15 19.11 -4.17
C GLU A 171 20.51 17.80 -3.69
N GLU A 172 20.13 17.70 -2.42
CA GLU A 172 19.43 16.54 -1.86
C GLU A 172 18.08 16.30 -2.55
N LEU A 173 17.32 17.38 -2.80
CA LEU A 173 16.06 17.29 -3.53
C LEU A 173 16.29 16.81 -4.96
N GLU A 174 17.25 17.36 -5.68
CA GLU A 174 17.58 16.96 -7.04
C GLU A 174 17.94 15.48 -7.11
N GLN A 175 18.79 14.99 -6.21
CA GLN A 175 19.13 13.55 -6.12
C GLN A 175 17.90 12.68 -5.81
N THR A 176 16.97 13.18 -5.00
CA THR A 176 15.72 12.47 -4.71
C THR A 176 14.83 12.34 -5.96
N ILE A 177 14.73 13.40 -6.77
CA ILE A 177 13.99 13.38 -8.05
C ILE A 177 14.68 12.45 -9.06
N PHE A 178 16.01 12.54 -9.19
CA PHE A 178 16.79 11.69 -10.08
C PHE A 178 16.66 10.21 -9.73
N LEU A 179 16.66 9.86 -8.45
CA LEU A 179 16.43 8.48 -8.01
C LEU A 179 15.05 7.98 -8.42
N ALA A 180 14.00 8.79 -8.27
CA ALA A 180 12.66 8.39 -8.68
C ALA A 180 12.53 8.19 -10.19
N GLU A 181 13.18 9.04 -10.99
CA GLU A 181 13.22 8.89 -12.46
C GLU A 181 14.02 7.65 -12.87
N ASP A 182 15.13 7.35 -12.20
CA ASP A 182 15.90 6.12 -12.40
C ASP A 182 15.08 4.86 -12.06
N GLN A 183 14.35 4.86 -10.95
CA GLN A 183 13.44 3.76 -10.57
C GLN A 183 12.32 3.56 -11.59
N GLN A 184 11.78 4.63 -12.13
CA GLN A 184 10.77 4.57 -13.20
C GLN A 184 11.35 3.99 -14.49
N ALA A 185 12.56 4.39 -14.86
CA ALA A 185 13.26 3.87 -16.03
C ALA A 185 13.51 2.34 -15.91
N ILE A 186 13.80 1.83 -14.71
CA ILE A 186 13.88 0.38 -14.47
C ILE A 186 12.52 -0.28 -14.74
N ARG A 187 11.39 0.27 -14.23
CA ARG A 187 10.06 -0.29 -14.45
C ARG A 187 9.69 -0.37 -15.93
N GLU A 188 10.09 0.62 -16.72
CA GLU A 188 9.88 0.63 -18.16
C GLU A 188 10.72 -0.45 -18.84
N GLN A 189 12.01 -0.55 -18.50
CA GLN A 189 12.90 -1.58 -19.02
C GLN A 189 12.53 -3.01 -18.59
N LEU A 190 11.86 -3.23 -17.44
CA LEU A 190 11.30 -4.54 -17.10
C LEU A 190 10.36 -5.04 -18.20
N LYS A 191 9.45 -4.18 -18.68
CA LYS A 191 8.49 -4.53 -19.74
C LYS A 191 9.19 -4.83 -21.07
N GLU A 192 10.12 -3.96 -21.46
CA GLU A 192 10.89 -4.11 -22.70
C GLU A 192 11.72 -5.41 -22.74
N LYS A 193 12.34 -5.73 -21.61
CA LYS A 193 13.20 -6.91 -21.46
C LYS A 193 12.45 -8.19 -21.06
N LYS A 194 11.10 -8.12 -20.98
CA LYS A 194 10.25 -9.24 -20.52
C LYS A 194 10.67 -9.79 -19.14
N LEU A 195 10.90 -8.88 -18.21
CA LEU A 195 11.24 -9.19 -16.82
C LEU A 195 10.06 -8.87 -15.89
N VAL A 196 10.02 -9.55 -14.75
CA VAL A 196 9.06 -9.28 -13.67
C VAL A 196 9.69 -8.51 -12.51
N ALA A 197 11.01 -8.60 -12.37
CA ALA A 197 11.74 -7.88 -11.34
C ALA A 197 13.22 -7.67 -11.70
N PHE A 198 13.85 -6.71 -11.03
CA PHE A 198 15.28 -6.44 -11.08
C PHE A 198 15.80 -6.22 -9.65
N VAL A 199 16.97 -6.80 -9.34
CA VAL A 199 17.68 -6.63 -8.07
C VAL A 199 19.09 -6.17 -8.38
N ALA A 200 19.44 -4.93 -8.07
CA ALA A 200 20.76 -4.38 -8.35
C ALA A 200 21.85 -5.04 -7.50
N ASP A 201 23.04 -5.22 -8.08
CA ASP A 201 24.24 -5.59 -7.34
C ASP A 201 24.56 -4.50 -6.29
N GLY A 202 24.95 -4.94 -5.10
CA GLY A 202 25.18 -4.06 -3.96
C GLY A 202 23.94 -3.74 -3.11
N ALA A 203 22.74 -4.17 -3.51
CA ALA A 203 21.54 -3.96 -2.73
C ALA A 203 21.62 -4.62 -1.33
N ILE A 204 21.08 -3.96 -0.32
CA ILE A 204 20.97 -4.45 1.05
C ILE A 204 19.55 -4.94 1.28
N LEU A 205 19.35 -6.26 1.16
CA LEU A 205 18.01 -6.83 1.21
C LEU A 205 17.47 -7.00 2.65
N PRO A 206 18.27 -7.42 3.66
CA PRO A 206 17.76 -7.64 5.01
C PRO A 206 17.49 -6.33 5.76
N ARG A 207 16.54 -6.39 6.71
CA ARG A 207 16.20 -5.32 7.63
C ARG A 207 16.82 -5.56 9.00
N GLU A 208 17.02 -4.52 9.80
CA GLU A 208 17.63 -4.59 11.14
C GLU A 208 16.92 -5.60 12.05
N SER A 209 15.59 -5.69 11.94
CA SER A 209 14.75 -6.64 12.70
C SER A 209 13.42 -6.88 12.00
N GLY A 210 12.61 -7.82 12.49
CA GLY A 210 11.28 -8.11 11.97
C GLY A 210 10.26 -6.96 12.09
N ILE A 211 10.56 -5.94 12.89
CA ILE A 211 9.69 -4.77 13.09
C ILE A 211 10.30 -3.48 12.55
N SER A 212 11.57 -3.50 12.10
CA SER A 212 12.28 -2.34 11.54
C SER A 212 12.23 -2.38 10.02
N SER A 213 11.92 -1.25 9.38
CA SER A 213 12.06 -1.08 7.94
C SER A 213 13.45 -0.63 7.50
N ARG A 214 14.35 -0.32 8.44
CA ARG A 214 15.70 0.16 8.16
C ARG A 214 16.60 -0.96 7.64
N PRO A 215 17.56 -0.66 6.73
CA PRO A 215 18.51 -1.65 6.23
C PRO A 215 19.41 -2.19 7.34
N MET A 216 19.72 -3.48 7.31
CA MET A 216 20.62 -4.12 8.26
C MET A 216 22.07 -3.65 8.00
N LYS A 217 22.71 -3.15 9.03
CA LYS A 217 24.13 -2.80 8.98
C LYS A 217 25.01 -4.06 8.86
N HIS A 218 26.11 -3.97 8.16
CA HIS A 218 27.09 -5.05 7.99
C HIS A 218 26.50 -6.35 7.40
N SER A 219 25.43 -6.26 6.61
CA SER A 219 24.87 -7.40 5.90
C SER A 219 25.65 -7.72 4.62
N VAL A 220 25.47 -8.93 4.09
CA VAL A 220 26.04 -9.33 2.81
C VAL A 220 25.31 -8.59 1.68
N PRO A 221 26.01 -7.77 0.86
CA PRO A 221 25.41 -7.12 -0.29
C PRO A 221 24.99 -8.16 -1.33
N PHE A 222 23.89 -7.88 -2.04
CA PHE A 222 23.40 -8.73 -3.12
C PHE A 222 24.39 -8.72 -4.30
N ILE A 223 24.61 -9.89 -4.89
CA ILE A 223 25.43 -10.08 -6.10
C ILE A 223 24.68 -11.01 -7.04
N SER A 224 24.40 -10.57 -8.25
CA SER A 224 23.68 -11.33 -9.26
C SER A 224 24.47 -12.54 -9.76
N PRO A 225 23.84 -13.71 -10.00
CA PRO A 225 24.46 -14.82 -10.72
C PRO A 225 24.71 -14.40 -12.17
N GLU A 226 25.80 -14.86 -12.75
CA GLU A 226 26.27 -14.43 -14.07
C GLU A 226 25.22 -14.66 -15.18
N SER A 227 24.54 -15.79 -15.15
CA SER A 227 23.52 -16.18 -16.13
C SER A 227 22.25 -15.30 -16.12
N LEU A 228 21.96 -14.66 -14.99
CA LEU A 228 20.80 -13.74 -14.83
C LEU A 228 21.24 -12.28 -14.74
N ARG A 229 22.54 -12.02 -14.91
CA ARG A 229 23.10 -10.67 -14.83
C ARG A 229 22.73 -9.86 -16.05
N ILE A 230 22.13 -8.70 -15.81
CA ILE A 230 21.73 -7.76 -16.87
C ILE A 230 22.16 -6.35 -16.52
N THR A 231 22.20 -5.49 -17.52
CA THR A 231 22.46 -4.07 -17.36
C THR A 231 21.19 -3.28 -17.60
N MET A 232 20.88 -2.36 -16.68
CA MET A 232 19.86 -1.34 -16.83
C MET A 232 20.53 0.01 -17.13
N ASN A 233 19.98 0.77 -18.09
CA ASN A 233 20.45 2.09 -18.45
C ASN A 233 19.54 3.13 -17.79
N LEU A 234 20.09 3.89 -16.85
CA LEU A 234 19.34 4.86 -16.07
C LEU A 234 19.65 6.27 -16.56
N PRO A 235 18.67 7.19 -16.55
CA PRO A 235 18.87 8.55 -17.05
C PRO A 235 19.88 9.35 -16.25
N HIS A 236 20.00 9.12 -14.94
CA HIS A 236 20.87 9.91 -14.07
C HIS A 236 22.06 9.09 -13.53
N LYS A 237 21.85 7.91 -13.01
CA LYS A 237 22.93 7.07 -12.47
C LYS A 237 23.77 6.38 -13.55
N GLY A 238 23.29 6.38 -14.80
CA GLY A 238 23.94 5.68 -15.91
C GLY A 238 23.69 4.18 -15.87
N LYS A 239 24.72 3.36 -16.12
CA LYS A 239 24.57 1.90 -16.17
C LYS A 239 24.67 1.30 -14.78
N ILE A 240 23.66 0.49 -14.42
CA ILE A 240 23.72 -0.36 -13.24
C ILE A 240 23.58 -1.85 -13.64
N ILE A 241 24.20 -2.70 -12.86
CA ILE A 241 24.21 -4.15 -13.08
C ILE A 241 23.41 -4.82 -11.97
N GLY A 242 22.72 -5.90 -12.28
CA GLY A 242 21.95 -6.66 -11.30
C GLY A 242 21.31 -7.91 -11.92
N MET A 243 20.56 -8.63 -11.11
CA MET A 243 19.81 -9.81 -11.50
C MET A 243 18.46 -9.40 -12.10
N GLY A 244 18.22 -9.77 -13.35
CA GLY A 244 16.89 -9.73 -13.98
C GLY A 244 16.16 -11.04 -13.76
N ILE A 245 14.94 -10.98 -13.24
CA ILE A 245 14.06 -12.15 -13.10
C ILE A 245 13.10 -12.16 -14.29
N PRO A 246 13.19 -13.18 -15.18
CA PRO A 246 12.38 -13.22 -16.38
C PRO A 246 10.90 -13.53 -16.08
N GLN A 247 10.02 -13.23 -17.05
CA GLN A 247 8.64 -13.70 -17.04
C GLN A 247 8.59 -15.23 -17.07
N GLY A 248 7.52 -15.81 -16.53
CA GLY A 248 7.33 -17.25 -16.41
C GLY A 248 7.27 -17.68 -14.95
N ILE A 249 7.74 -18.88 -14.67
CA ILE A 249 7.73 -19.48 -13.33
C ILE A 249 9.17 -19.49 -12.79
N THR A 250 9.44 -18.68 -11.79
CA THR A 250 10.72 -18.63 -11.10
C THR A 250 10.61 -19.25 -9.72
N LEU A 251 11.45 -20.24 -9.42
CA LEU A 251 11.60 -20.80 -8.09
C LEU A 251 12.78 -20.16 -7.36
N ILE A 252 12.58 -19.85 -6.09
CA ILE A 252 13.62 -19.46 -5.14
C ILE A 252 13.73 -20.56 -4.10
N VAL A 253 14.83 -21.32 -4.13
CA VAL A 253 15.04 -22.49 -3.28
C VAL A 253 16.28 -22.33 -2.40
N GLY A 254 16.52 -23.27 -1.49
CA GLY A 254 17.70 -23.28 -0.61
C GLY A 254 17.36 -23.70 0.81
N GLY A 255 18.35 -23.93 1.64
CA GLY A 255 18.20 -24.32 3.04
C GLY A 255 17.50 -23.26 3.90
N GLY A 256 17.14 -23.63 5.12
CA GLY A 256 16.66 -22.66 6.11
C GLY A 256 17.71 -21.57 6.38
N TYR A 257 17.27 -20.33 6.61
CA TYR A 257 18.12 -19.18 6.94
C TYR A 257 19.10 -18.72 5.85
N HIS A 258 19.02 -19.22 4.62
CA HIS A 258 19.87 -18.79 3.51
C HIS A 258 19.39 -17.52 2.77
N GLY A 259 18.29 -16.88 3.23
CA GLY A 259 17.83 -15.59 2.71
C GLY A 259 16.72 -15.66 1.65
N LYS A 260 16.06 -16.83 1.46
CA LYS A 260 14.92 -16.98 0.52
C LYS A 260 13.81 -15.97 0.79
N SER A 261 13.26 -15.97 2.00
CA SER A 261 12.17 -15.06 2.40
C SER A 261 12.62 -13.60 2.42
N THR A 262 13.91 -13.32 2.68
CA THR A 262 14.49 -11.97 2.61
C THR A 262 14.47 -11.45 1.16
N LEU A 263 14.84 -12.27 0.18
CA LEU A 263 14.75 -11.91 -1.23
C LEU A 263 13.30 -11.72 -1.65
N LEU A 264 12.40 -12.64 -1.26
CA LEU A 264 10.97 -12.52 -1.59
C LEU A 264 10.37 -11.24 -0.99
N ASN A 265 10.67 -10.91 0.28
CA ASN A 265 10.18 -9.68 0.92
C ASN A 265 10.74 -8.41 0.25
N ALA A 266 11.96 -8.44 -0.26
CA ALA A 266 12.49 -7.32 -1.03
C ALA A 266 11.76 -7.14 -2.36
N LEU A 267 11.47 -8.24 -3.07
CA LEU A 267 10.68 -8.24 -4.30
C LEU A 267 9.23 -7.84 -4.07
N GLU A 268 8.64 -8.26 -2.95
CA GLU A 268 7.29 -7.89 -2.53
C GLU A 268 7.12 -6.37 -2.38
N LEU A 269 8.09 -5.69 -1.76
CA LEU A 269 8.08 -4.24 -1.57
C LEU A 269 8.65 -3.47 -2.76
N GLY A 270 9.31 -4.15 -3.71
CA GLY A 270 9.81 -3.56 -4.95
C GLY A 270 8.73 -2.99 -5.87
N VAL A 271 7.45 -3.18 -5.56
CA VAL A 271 6.30 -2.53 -6.21
C VAL A 271 6.22 -1.03 -5.90
N TYR A 272 6.86 -0.58 -4.81
CA TYR A 272 6.99 0.83 -4.43
C TYR A 272 8.34 1.40 -4.85
N ASN A 273 8.43 2.72 -4.92
CA ASN A 273 9.70 3.43 -4.97
C ASN A 273 10.23 3.59 -3.54
N HIS A 274 11.55 3.52 -3.38
CA HIS A 274 12.22 3.62 -2.10
C HIS A 274 13.09 4.87 -2.04
N ILE A 275 13.27 5.43 -0.84
CA ILE A 275 14.16 6.58 -0.62
C ILE A 275 15.63 6.19 -0.76
N ALA A 276 16.48 7.17 -0.96
CA ALA A 276 17.95 6.99 -0.93
C ALA A 276 18.42 6.47 0.44
N GLY A 277 19.39 5.55 0.44
CA GLY A 277 19.94 4.94 1.66
C GLY A 277 19.10 3.81 2.23
N ASP A 278 17.98 3.43 1.59
CA ASP A 278 17.19 2.27 1.99
C ASP A 278 17.88 0.93 1.72
N GLY A 279 18.83 0.87 0.81
CA GLY A 279 19.50 -0.34 0.35
C GLY A 279 18.69 -1.17 -0.65
N ARG A 280 17.39 -0.89 -0.85
CA ARG A 280 16.51 -1.50 -1.85
C ARG A 280 16.07 -0.52 -2.94
N GLU A 281 16.73 0.61 -3.09
CA GLU A 281 16.37 1.67 -4.04
C GLU A 281 16.25 1.15 -5.46
N TYR A 282 17.08 0.17 -5.83
CA TYR A 282 17.11 -0.46 -7.14
C TYR A 282 16.67 -1.93 -7.10
N VAL A 283 15.80 -2.28 -6.16
CA VAL A 283 15.04 -3.54 -6.13
C VAL A 283 13.64 -3.21 -6.62
N ILE A 284 13.38 -3.48 -7.88
CA ILE A 284 12.14 -3.06 -8.55
C ILE A 284 11.41 -4.29 -9.08
N THR A 285 10.14 -4.39 -8.76
CA THR A 285 9.22 -5.44 -9.21
C THR A 285 8.10 -4.81 -10.04
N ASP A 286 7.52 -5.59 -10.94
CA ASP A 286 6.31 -5.18 -11.67
C ASP A 286 5.28 -4.62 -10.70
N ASN A 287 4.75 -3.45 -10.99
CA ASN A 287 3.86 -2.71 -10.08
C ASN A 287 2.51 -3.40 -9.84
N THR A 288 2.14 -4.39 -10.65
CA THR A 288 0.94 -5.22 -10.48
C THR A 288 1.19 -6.47 -9.66
N ALA A 289 2.43 -6.72 -9.21
CA ALA A 289 2.77 -7.91 -8.44
C ALA A 289 1.95 -7.98 -7.13
N LEU A 290 1.41 -9.16 -6.86
CA LEU A 290 0.56 -9.42 -5.70
C LEU A 290 1.10 -10.61 -4.90
N LYS A 291 1.36 -10.37 -3.61
CA LYS A 291 1.69 -11.43 -2.66
C LYS A 291 0.41 -12.15 -2.25
N LEU A 292 0.42 -13.46 -2.41
CA LEU A 292 -0.69 -14.34 -2.08
C LEU A 292 -0.28 -15.34 -1.00
N ARG A 293 -1.23 -15.68 -0.15
CA ARG A 293 -1.07 -16.67 0.91
C ARG A 293 -2.39 -17.38 1.24
N SER A 294 -2.31 -18.41 2.04
CA SER A 294 -3.45 -19.04 2.69
C SER A 294 -3.96 -18.17 3.87
N GLU A 295 -5.29 -18.03 3.98
CA GLU A 295 -5.95 -17.24 5.03
C GLU A 295 -7.13 -18.03 5.60
N ASP A 296 -6.87 -18.84 6.64
CA ASP A 296 -7.95 -19.57 7.31
C ASP A 296 -8.95 -18.60 7.98
N GLY A 297 -10.23 -18.89 7.86
CA GLY A 297 -11.30 -18.08 8.43
C GLY A 297 -11.69 -16.85 7.59
N ARG A 298 -11.05 -16.61 6.45
CA ARG A 298 -11.41 -15.50 5.55
C ARG A 298 -12.80 -15.70 4.96
N SER A 299 -13.59 -14.61 4.87
CA SER A 299 -14.84 -14.63 4.11
C SER A 299 -14.57 -14.50 2.61
N ILE A 300 -15.34 -15.25 1.80
CA ILE A 300 -15.33 -15.20 0.35
C ILE A 300 -16.77 -14.92 -0.11
N LYS A 301 -16.92 -14.08 -1.13
CA LYS A 301 -18.23 -13.70 -1.66
C LYS A 301 -18.26 -13.78 -3.19
N ASP A 302 -19.11 -14.66 -3.70
CA ASP A 302 -19.44 -14.82 -5.13
C ASP A 302 -18.22 -14.95 -6.07
N VAL A 303 -17.17 -15.69 -5.64
CA VAL A 303 -15.93 -15.90 -6.42
C VAL A 303 -16.03 -17.20 -7.21
N ASP A 304 -15.68 -17.17 -8.49
CA ASP A 304 -15.52 -18.38 -9.30
C ASP A 304 -14.18 -19.07 -8.98
N ILE A 305 -14.22 -20.04 -8.08
CA ILE A 305 -13.05 -20.84 -7.68
C ILE A 305 -12.88 -22.12 -8.50
N SER A 306 -13.70 -22.34 -9.54
CA SER A 306 -13.74 -23.59 -10.33
C SER A 306 -12.44 -23.90 -11.07
N LEU A 307 -11.57 -22.89 -11.27
CA LEU A 307 -10.24 -23.11 -11.81
C LEU A 307 -9.41 -24.06 -10.93
N PHE A 308 -9.63 -24.05 -9.61
CA PHE A 308 -8.88 -24.84 -8.64
C PHE A 308 -9.72 -25.81 -7.83
N ILE A 309 -11.00 -25.53 -7.61
CA ILE A 309 -11.85 -26.35 -6.74
C ILE A 309 -13.16 -26.67 -7.46
N ASN A 310 -13.43 -27.97 -7.62
CA ASN A 310 -14.62 -28.48 -8.29
C ASN A 310 -15.24 -29.62 -7.48
N ASP A 311 -16.49 -29.94 -7.78
CA ASP A 311 -17.20 -31.13 -7.26
C ASP A 311 -17.12 -31.28 -5.73
N LEU A 312 -17.37 -30.19 -5.02
CA LEU A 312 -17.35 -30.20 -3.55
C LEU A 312 -18.36 -31.22 -3.00
N PRO A 313 -18.00 -32.05 -1.99
CA PRO A 313 -18.89 -33.06 -1.39
C PRO A 313 -20.20 -32.48 -0.85
N ASN A 314 -20.19 -31.23 -0.40
CA ASN A 314 -21.36 -30.49 0.08
C ASN A 314 -22.19 -29.83 -1.04
N LYS A 315 -21.84 -30.08 -2.31
CA LYS A 315 -22.54 -29.58 -3.52
C LYS A 315 -22.64 -28.05 -3.61
N LYS A 316 -21.79 -27.30 -2.88
CA LYS A 316 -21.71 -25.84 -3.06
C LYS A 316 -21.23 -25.52 -4.47
N ASN A 317 -21.86 -24.48 -5.06
CA ASN A 317 -21.46 -23.99 -6.38
C ASN A 317 -20.07 -23.34 -6.33
N THR A 318 -19.13 -23.83 -7.12
CA THR A 318 -17.76 -23.36 -7.20
C THR A 318 -17.57 -22.24 -8.24
N HIS A 319 -18.53 -22.05 -9.15
CA HIS A 319 -18.55 -20.92 -10.09
C HIS A 319 -19.08 -19.62 -9.45
N CYS A 320 -19.79 -19.72 -8.33
CA CYS A 320 -20.25 -18.57 -7.55
C CYS A 320 -20.16 -18.94 -6.07
N PHE A 321 -18.90 -19.03 -5.60
CA PHE A 321 -18.63 -19.58 -4.27
C PHE A 321 -18.67 -18.48 -3.20
N SER A 322 -19.42 -18.76 -2.13
CA SER A 322 -19.49 -17.89 -0.95
C SER A 322 -19.36 -18.70 0.33
N THR A 323 -18.60 -18.17 1.28
CA THR A 323 -18.47 -18.70 2.64
C THR A 323 -18.07 -17.59 3.61
N ALA A 324 -18.52 -17.68 4.85
CA ALA A 324 -18.09 -16.77 5.91
C ALA A 324 -16.75 -17.19 6.53
N ASP A 325 -16.34 -18.46 6.31
CA ASP A 325 -15.22 -19.11 6.97
C ASP A 325 -14.55 -20.08 5.97
N ALA A 326 -13.57 -19.62 5.25
CA ALA A 326 -12.85 -20.40 4.25
C ALA A 326 -11.70 -21.16 4.88
N SER A 327 -11.47 -22.40 4.41
CA SER A 327 -10.21 -23.10 4.68
C SER A 327 -9.04 -22.46 3.94
N GLY A 328 -7.80 -22.78 4.33
CA GLY A 328 -6.60 -22.24 3.70
C GLY A 328 -6.55 -22.46 2.19
N SER A 329 -6.85 -23.68 1.71
CA SER A 329 -6.88 -23.98 0.26
C SER A 329 -7.97 -23.19 -0.48
N THR A 330 -9.13 -23.03 0.13
CA THR A 330 -10.25 -22.28 -0.48
C THR A 330 -9.94 -20.79 -0.53
N SER A 331 -9.37 -20.21 0.54
CA SER A 331 -8.99 -18.81 0.58
C SER A 331 -7.86 -18.50 -0.42
N GLN A 332 -6.91 -19.43 -0.59
CA GLN A 332 -5.82 -19.26 -1.53
C GLN A 332 -6.29 -19.38 -2.98
N ALA A 333 -7.20 -20.31 -3.29
CA ALA A 333 -7.86 -20.38 -4.60
C ALA A 333 -8.58 -19.07 -4.92
N ALA A 334 -9.42 -18.58 -4.00
CA ALA A 334 -10.12 -17.30 -4.17
C ALA A 334 -9.12 -16.13 -4.35
N GLY A 335 -8.05 -16.08 -3.56
CA GLY A 335 -7.02 -15.04 -3.65
C GLY A 335 -6.35 -14.96 -5.02
N ILE A 336 -6.11 -16.09 -5.69
CA ILE A 336 -5.58 -16.12 -7.06
C ILE A 336 -6.60 -15.53 -8.04
N ILE A 337 -7.86 -15.95 -7.98
CA ILE A 337 -8.92 -15.45 -8.87
C ILE A 337 -9.12 -13.94 -8.68
N GLU A 338 -9.17 -13.48 -7.45
CA GLU A 338 -9.27 -12.07 -7.09
C GLU A 338 -8.05 -11.26 -7.55
N GLY A 339 -6.84 -11.86 -7.51
CA GLY A 339 -5.63 -11.28 -8.07
C GLY A 339 -5.67 -11.17 -9.60
N MET A 340 -6.25 -12.16 -10.28
CA MET A 340 -6.52 -12.10 -11.73
C MET A 340 -7.50 -10.96 -12.06
N GLU A 341 -8.58 -10.84 -11.30
CA GLU A 341 -9.58 -9.77 -11.45
C GLU A 341 -8.96 -8.37 -11.21
N ALA A 342 -8.02 -8.27 -10.26
CA ALA A 342 -7.25 -7.04 -9.99
C ALA A 342 -6.21 -6.71 -11.08
N GLY A 343 -6.10 -7.52 -12.14
CA GLY A 343 -5.17 -7.31 -13.24
C GLY A 343 -3.71 -7.59 -12.90
N SER A 344 -3.43 -8.37 -11.86
CA SER A 344 -2.06 -8.74 -11.47
C SER A 344 -1.40 -9.57 -12.57
N LYS A 345 -0.14 -9.25 -12.88
CA LYS A 345 0.70 -9.96 -13.87
C LYS A 345 1.77 -10.82 -13.23
N VAL A 346 1.96 -10.68 -11.93
CA VAL A 346 2.96 -11.43 -11.16
C VAL A 346 2.36 -11.84 -9.82
N PHE A 347 2.39 -13.14 -9.52
CA PHE A 347 2.08 -13.66 -8.20
C PHE A 347 3.35 -14.00 -7.43
N LEU A 348 3.41 -13.54 -6.19
CA LEU A 348 4.46 -13.86 -5.24
C LEU A 348 3.91 -14.85 -4.22
N LEU A 349 4.52 -16.02 -4.12
CA LEU A 349 4.08 -17.11 -3.26
C LEU A 349 5.22 -17.60 -2.37
N ASP A 350 4.88 -17.98 -1.15
CA ASP A 350 5.79 -18.67 -0.24
C ASP A 350 5.14 -19.98 0.20
N GLU A 351 5.85 -21.12 0.01
CA GLU A 351 5.36 -22.43 0.39
C GLU A 351 4.99 -22.48 1.87
N ASP A 352 5.78 -21.83 2.73
CA ASP A 352 5.58 -21.82 4.19
C ASP A 352 4.28 -21.10 4.62
N THR A 353 3.76 -20.19 3.81
CA THR A 353 2.51 -19.44 4.07
C THR A 353 1.35 -19.89 3.19
N SER A 354 1.54 -20.97 2.43
CA SER A 354 0.56 -21.53 1.50
C SER A 354 -0.08 -22.80 2.07
N ALA A 355 -1.31 -23.11 1.64
CA ALA A 355 -1.94 -24.39 1.98
C ALA A 355 -1.27 -25.52 1.18
N THR A 356 -0.65 -26.48 1.88
CA THR A 356 0.14 -27.55 1.26
C THR A 356 -0.66 -28.34 0.23
N ASN A 357 -1.90 -28.74 0.55
CA ASN A 357 -2.79 -29.50 -0.34
C ASN A 357 -3.27 -28.71 -1.57
N PHE A 358 -3.23 -27.38 -1.48
CA PHE A 358 -3.50 -26.49 -2.61
C PHE A 358 -2.26 -26.35 -3.51
N MET A 359 -1.07 -26.31 -2.94
CA MET A 359 0.15 -26.09 -3.70
C MET A 359 0.55 -27.32 -4.51
N VAL A 360 0.60 -28.46 -3.87
CA VAL A 360 1.05 -29.73 -4.45
C VAL A 360 0.20 -30.87 -3.92
N ARG A 361 0.19 -31.97 -4.69
CA ARG A 361 -0.37 -33.23 -4.24
C ARG A 361 0.72 -34.29 -4.33
N ASP A 362 0.98 -34.94 -3.21
CA ASP A 362 1.95 -36.01 -3.11
C ASP A 362 1.54 -37.19 -4.00
N THR A 363 2.52 -37.80 -4.69
CA THR A 363 2.29 -38.92 -5.63
C THR A 363 1.71 -40.16 -4.93
N PHE A 364 2.16 -40.45 -3.71
CA PHE A 364 1.65 -41.56 -2.93
C PHE A 364 0.17 -41.33 -2.53
N MET A 365 -0.16 -40.10 -2.14
CA MET A 365 -1.58 -39.71 -1.88
C MET A 365 -2.46 -39.83 -3.12
N GLN A 366 -1.90 -39.56 -4.32
CA GLN A 366 -2.66 -39.70 -5.58
C GLN A 366 -2.98 -41.18 -5.93
N GLU A 367 -2.15 -42.12 -5.51
CA GLU A 367 -2.40 -43.55 -5.69
C GLU A 367 -3.50 -44.08 -4.75
N ILE A 368 -3.59 -43.50 -3.52
CA ILE A 368 -4.56 -43.95 -2.51
C ILE A 368 -5.94 -43.27 -2.72
N ILE A 369 -5.94 -41.97 -2.97
CA ILE A 369 -7.17 -41.19 -3.18
C ILE A 369 -7.27 -40.86 -4.67
N SER A 370 -8.28 -41.46 -5.33
CA SER A 370 -8.49 -41.22 -6.76
C SER A 370 -8.78 -39.74 -7.05
N ARG A 371 -8.39 -39.29 -8.23
CA ARG A 371 -8.61 -37.92 -8.70
C ARG A 371 -10.08 -37.49 -8.65
N GLU A 372 -11.01 -38.40 -8.91
CA GLU A 372 -12.45 -38.17 -8.92
C GLU A 372 -13.01 -37.80 -7.54
N LYS A 373 -12.31 -38.16 -6.47
CA LYS A 373 -12.68 -37.86 -5.08
C LYS A 373 -11.97 -36.61 -4.52
N GLU A 374 -11.08 -36.02 -5.31
CA GLU A 374 -10.29 -34.86 -4.90
C GLU A 374 -10.82 -33.58 -5.57
N PRO A 375 -11.50 -32.71 -4.83
CA PRO A 375 -12.04 -31.48 -5.38
C PRO A 375 -10.98 -30.45 -5.77
N ILE A 376 -9.75 -30.55 -5.23
CA ILE A 376 -8.70 -29.56 -5.44
C ILE A 376 -7.83 -29.95 -6.63
N THR A 377 -7.70 -29.03 -7.58
CA THR A 377 -6.65 -29.06 -8.60
C THR A 377 -5.47 -28.22 -8.07
N PRO A 378 -4.31 -28.84 -7.78
CA PRO A 378 -3.18 -28.15 -7.19
C PRO A 378 -2.66 -26.99 -8.05
N PHE A 379 -2.09 -25.98 -7.41
CA PHE A 379 -1.45 -24.85 -8.08
C PHE A 379 -0.36 -25.31 -9.05
N LEU A 380 0.43 -26.34 -8.69
CA LEU A 380 1.43 -26.95 -9.55
C LEU A 380 0.88 -27.28 -10.95
N GLU A 381 -0.34 -27.80 -11.04
CA GLU A 381 -0.96 -28.22 -12.31
C GLU A 381 -1.55 -27.06 -13.12
N ARG A 382 -1.69 -25.88 -12.50
CA ARG A 382 -2.26 -24.67 -13.11
C ARG A 382 -1.23 -23.60 -13.46
N ALA A 383 -0.09 -23.58 -12.78
CA ALA A 383 0.90 -22.50 -12.87
C ALA A 383 1.38 -22.22 -14.30
N GLN A 384 1.69 -23.26 -15.10
CA GLN A 384 2.09 -23.05 -16.49
C GLN A 384 0.97 -22.41 -17.34
N LYS A 385 -0.29 -22.81 -17.11
CA LYS A 385 -1.43 -22.24 -17.83
C LYS A 385 -1.79 -20.83 -17.36
N LEU A 386 -1.57 -20.51 -16.09
CA LEU A 386 -1.65 -19.12 -15.62
C LEU A 386 -0.68 -18.23 -16.39
N TYR A 387 0.54 -18.71 -16.67
CA TYR A 387 1.48 -17.96 -17.48
C TYR A 387 1.08 -17.96 -18.97
N THR A 388 0.90 -19.11 -19.58
CA THR A 388 0.74 -19.23 -21.04
C THR A 388 -0.61 -18.72 -21.55
N ILE A 389 -1.68 -18.78 -20.75
CA ILE A 389 -3.04 -18.34 -21.14
C ILE A 389 -3.39 -16.98 -20.52
N ALA A 390 -3.14 -16.80 -19.22
CA ALA A 390 -3.51 -15.55 -18.53
C ALA A 390 -2.38 -14.50 -18.51
N GLY A 391 -1.15 -14.87 -18.92
CA GLY A 391 0.01 -13.97 -18.93
C GLY A 391 0.51 -13.61 -17.53
N ILE A 392 0.29 -14.48 -16.54
CA ILE A 392 0.63 -14.21 -15.14
C ILE A 392 1.86 -15.03 -14.76
N SER A 393 2.94 -14.36 -14.45
CA SER A 393 4.18 -14.96 -13.97
C SER A 393 4.08 -15.30 -12.48
N THR A 394 4.87 -16.28 -12.04
CA THR A 394 4.92 -16.72 -10.65
C THR A 394 6.33 -16.71 -10.11
N LEU A 395 6.56 -16.03 -8.99
CA LEU A 395 7.76 -16.18 -8.16
C LEU A 395 7.37 -16.97 -6.91
N LEU A 396 7.93 -18.16 -6.76
CA LEU A 396 7.61 -19.06 -5.67
C LEU A 396 8.87 -19.39 -4.84
N VAL A 397 8.81 -19.08 -3.55
CA VAL A 397 9.76 -19.64 -2.59
C VAL A 397 9.33 -21.08 -2.26
N ALA A 398 10.18 -22.04 -2.54
CA ALA A 398 9.95 -23.45 -2.26
C ALA A 398 11.06 -23.98 -1.32
N GLY A 399 10.64 -24.62 -0.23
CA GLY A 399 11.54 -25.17 0.80
C GLY A 399 11.53 -26.69 0.89
N SER A 400 10.39 -27.32 0.59
CA SER A 400 10.18 -28.74 0.85
C SER A 400 9.77 -29.56 -0.37
N SER A 401 9.04 -28.98 -1.34
CA SER A 401 8.53 -29.72 -2.49
C SER A 401 9.41 -29.63 -3.74
N GLY A 402 9.95 -30.77 -4.18
CA GLY A 402 10.68 -30.88 -5.44
C GLY A 402 9.79 -30.88 -6.69
N ALA A 403 8.48 -31.02 -6.56
CA ALA A 403 7.56 -31.11 -7.71
C ALA A 403 7.59 -29.86 -8.60
N PHE A 404 7.78 -28.69 -8.02
CA PHE A 404 7.85 -27.44 -8.76
C PHE A 404 9.06 -27.31 -9.70
N PHE A 405 10.12 -28.08 -9.50
CA PHE A 405 11.30 -28.09 -10.38
C PHE A 405 10.96 -28.41 -11.83
N HIS A 406 9.97 -29.27 -12.05
CA HIS A 406 9.57 -29.71 -13.39
C HIS A 406 8.91 -28.59 -14.21
N ILE A 407 8.17 -27.69 -13.55
CA ILE A 407 7.41 -26.64 -14.23
C ILE A 407 8.12 -25.29 -14.26
N ALA A 408 9.17 -25.11 -13.45
CA ALA A 408 9.88 -23.83 -13.35
C ALA A 408 10.69 -23.53 -14.62
N ASP A 409 10.67 -22.27 -15.05
CA ASP A 409 11.49 -21.77 -16.15
C ASP A 409 12.89 -21.35 -15.65
N THR A 410 12.94 -20.77 -14.45
CA THR A 410 14.15 -20.28 -13.77
C THR A 410 14.20 -20.81 -12.34
N ILE A 411 15.37 -21.26 -11.89
CA ILE A 411 15.55 -21.80 -10.54
C ILE A 411 16.77 -21.16 -9.89
N ILE A 412 16.51 -20.36 -8.85
CA ILE A 412 17.51 -19.61 -8.10
C ILE A 412 17.68 -20.27 -6.73
N GLN A 413 18.87 -20.80 -6.47
CA GLN A 413 19.24 -21.29 -5.15
C GLN A 413 19.85 -20.16 -4.32
N MET A 414 19.29 -19.92 -3.13
CA MET A 414 19.93 -19.05 -2.14
C MET A 414 20.93 -19.87 -1.32
N ASP A 415 22.20 -19.50 -1.37
CA ASP A 415 23.26 -20.10 -0.58
C ASP A 415 24.05 -19.03 0.17
N CYS A 416 23.98 -19.05 1.50
CA CYS A 416 24.62 -18.05 2.36
C CYS A 416 24.35 -16.62 1.89
N TYR A 417 23.10 -16.30 1.61
CA TYR A 417 22.58 -15.00 1.15
C TYR A 417 22.99 -14.61 -0.29
N ARG A 418 23.60 -15.53 -1.04
CA ARG A 418 23.97 -15.34 -2.45
C ARG A 418 23.07 -16.16 -3.37
N PRO A 419 22.48 -15.57 -4.40
CA PRO A 419 21.71 -16.31 -5.40
C PRO A 419 22.65 -17.04 -6.36
N VAL A 420 22.32 -18.26 -6.68
CA VAL A 420 22.99 -19.10 -7.67
C VAL A 420 21.93 -19.63 -8.63
N ASP A 421 22.13 -19.44 -9.93
CA ASP A 421 21.26 -20.05 -10.93
C ASP A 421 21.62 -21.54 -11.09
N ILE A 422 20.67 -22.37 -10.70
CA ILE A 422 20.80 -23.84 -10.80
C ILE A 422 19.85 -24.46 -11.85
N THR A 423 19.25 -23.63 -12.70
CA THR A 423 18.22 -24.03 -13.66
C THR A 423 18.67 -25.19 -14.51
N ARG A 424 19.83 -25.08 -15.16
CA ARG A 424 20.38 -26.14 -16.04
C ARG A 424 20.57 -27.43 -15.28
N LYS A 425 21.24 -27.38 -14.12
CA LYS A 425 21.51 -28.55 -13.27
C LYS A 425 20.22 -29.29 -12.89
N VAL A 426 19.21 -28.52 -12.47
CA VAL A 426 17.93 -29.11 -12.03
C VAL A 426 17.17 -29.71 -13.23
N LYS A 427 17.16 -29.04 -14.38
CA LYS A 427 16.50 -29.57 -15.59
C LYS A 427 17.12 -30.90 -16.05
N GLU A 428 18.45 -31.06 -15.96
CA GLU A 428 19.14 -32.31 -16.24
C GLU A 428 18.71 -33.44 -15.28
N ILE A 429 18.51 -33.11 -13.99
CA ILE A 429 18.02 -34.07 -12.99
C ILE A 429 16.56 -34.43 -13.24
N CYS A 430 15.68 -33.43 -13.49
CA CYS A 430 14.27 -33.66 -13.78
C CYS A 430 14.05 -34.58 -14.99
N GLY A 431 14.94 -34.53 -15.99
CA GLY A 431 14.91 -35.45 -17.14
C GLY A 431 15.06 -36.93 -16.76
N LYS A 432 15.68 -37.21 -15.60
CA LYS A 432 15.84 -38.59 -15.07
C LYS A 432 14.63 -39.06 -14.25
N TYR A 433 13.82 -38.12 -13.78
CA TYR A 433 12.67 -38.39 -12.92
C TYR A 433 11.42 -37.69 -13.48
N PRO A 434 10.87 -38.13 -14.64
CA PRO A 434 9.72 -37.46 -15.25
C PRO A 434 8.48 -37.55 -14.36
N LEU A 435 7.73 -36.46 -14.29
CA LEU A 435 6.41 -36.50 -13.66
C LEU A 435 5.42 -37.30 -14.52
N SER A 436 4.60 -38.11 -13.88
CA SER A 436 3.47 -38.76 -14.56
C SER A 436 2.46 -37.68 -15.01
N PRO A 437 2.00 -37.76 -16.28
CA PRO A 437 1.01 -36.78 -16.76
C PRO A 437 -0.29 -36.94 -16.01
N ALA A 438 -0.71 -35.90 -15.28
CA ALA A 438 -1.99 -35.86 -14.61
C ALA A 438 -3.10 -35.44 -15.60
N LYS A 439 -4.26 -36.11 -15.54
CA LYS A 439 -5.46 -35.64 -16.24
C LYS A 439 -5.99 -34.40 -15.52
N VAL A 440 -5.61 -33.23 -16.00
CA VAL A 440 -6.03 -31.94 -15.42
C VAL A 440 -7.28 -31.44 -16.15
N PRO A 441 -8.33 -30.95 -15.45
CA PRO A 441 -9.47 -30.32 -16.09
C PRO A 441 -9.05 -29.16 -17.01
N ALA A 442 -9.88 -28.80 -17.99
CA ALA A 442 -9.59 -27.68 -18.88
C ALA A 442 -9.35 -26.39 -18.09
N PHE A 443 -8.43 -25.54 -18.58
CA PHE A 443 -8.23 -24.21 -18.05
C PHE A 443 -9.28 -23.29 -18.67
N VAL A 444 -10.21 -22.84 -17.87
CA VAL A 444 -11.24 -21.88 -18.27
C VAL A 444 -11.00 -20.61 -17.47
N MET A 445 -10.96 -19.45 -18.15
CA MET A 445 -10.82 -18.16 -17.46
C MET A 445 -12.02 -17.93 -16.55
N PRO A 446 -11.79 -17.60 -15.26
CA PRO A 446 -12.88 -17.34 -14.32
C PRO A 446 -13.72 -16.12 -14.74
N ASP A 447 -14.99 -16.16 -14.40
CA ASP A 447 -15.88 -15.01 -14.59
C ASP A 447 -15.63 -13.96 -13.49
N SER A 448 -15.59 -12.68 -13.87
CA SER A 448 -15.30 -11.53 -12.98
C SER A 448 -16.49 -10.57 -12.84
N HIS A 449 -17.71 -11.07 -12.87
CA HIS A 449 -18.95 -10.26 -12.78
C HIS A 449 -19.49 -10.13 -11.35
N ARG A 450 -18.61 -10.10 -10.34
CA ARG A 450 -19.02 -9.96 -8.94
C ARG A 450 -19.62 -8.59 -8.65
N ILE A 451 -20.78 -8.58 -8.00
CA ILE A 451 -21.57 -7.37 -7.71
C ILE A 451 -21.55 -7.11 -6.21
N ILE A 452 -21.31 -5.86 -5.81
CA ILE A 452 -21.52 -5.44 -4.43
C ILE A 452 -23.01 -5.11 -4.25
N GLN A 453 -23.65 -5.81 -3.31
CA GLN A 453 -25.05 -5.58 -2.99
C GLN A 453 -25.25 -4.18 -2.41
N LYS A 454 -26.41 -3.58 -2.67
CA LYS A 454 -26.76 -2.30 -2.09
C LYS A 454 -26.83 -2.41 -0.56
N ASN A 455 -26.06 -1.61 0.14
CA ASN A 455 -26.14 -1.55 1.60
C ASN A 455 -27.49 -0.93 1.96
N THR A 456 -28.46 -1.75 2.41
CA THR A 456 -29.71 -1.23 2.96
C THR A 456 -29.38 -0.69 4.35
N PRO A 457 -29.49 0.63 4.62
CA PRO A 457 -29.24 1.14 5.95
C PRO A 457 -30.18 0.42 6.93
N VAL A 458 -29.63 -0.27 7.92
CA VAL A 458 -30.46 -0.81 9.02
C VAL A 458 -30.95 0.40 9.80
N ILE A 459 -32.21 0.80 9.54
CA ILE A 459 -32.89 1.84 10.29
C ILE A 459 -33.19 1.22 11.66
N HIS A 460 -32.32 1.43 12.63
CA HIS A 460 -32.65 1.16 14.02
C HIS A 460 -33.63 2.23 14.50
N SER A 461 -34.91 1.89 14.52
CA SER A 461 -35.94 2.66 15.20
C SER A 461 -35.76 2.53 16.72
N HIS A 462 -34.89 3.34 17.29
CA HIS A 462 -34.86 3.59 18.73
C HIS A 462 -34.89 5.09 18.96
N GLY A 463 -36.08 5.59 19.35
CA GLY A 463 -36.26 6.90 19.96
C GLY A 463 -36.58 8.05 18.99
N HIS A 464 -37.57 8.85 19.37
CA HIS A 464 -38.08 10.04 18.72
C HIS A 464 -36.99 11.01 18.23
N GLY A 465 -36.70 10.96 16.94
CA GLY A 465 -35.83 11.91 16.26
C GLY A 465 -35.92 11.70 14.76
N THR A 466 -36.11 12.75 13.99
CA THR A 466 -36.17 12.78 12.53
C THR A 466 -34.94 12.07 11.93
N GLY A 467 -35.14 10.84 11.47
CA GLY A 467 -34.07 9.93 11.08
C GLY A 467 -33.32 10.38 9.85
N LYS A 468 -32.16 11.00 10.06
CA LYS A 468 -31.08 10.97 9.07
C LYS A 468 -30.45 9.57 9.13
N PRO A 469 -30.22 8.90 7.99
CA PRO A 469 -29.56 7.61 8.00
C PRO A 469 -28.19 7.74 8.71
N ASP A 470 -27.89 6.80 9.60
CA ASP A 470 -26.61 6.79 10.32
C ASP A 470 -25.47 6.66 9.29
N ARG A 471 -24.62 7.67 9.20
CA ARG A 471 -23.44 7.63 8.34
C ARG A 471 -22.51 6.53 8.82
N LEU A 472 -21.99 5.74 7.90
CA LEU A 472 -20.99 4.72 8.19
C LEU A 472 -19.74 5.37 8.79
N LYS A 473 -19.39 4.98 10.02
CA LYS A 473 -18.18 5.45 10.70
C LYS A 473 -17.03 4.51 10.42
N ILE A 474 -15.86 5.07 10.14
CA ILE A 474 -14.61 4.33 9.96
C ILE A 474 -13.78 4.45 11.24
N LYS A 475 -13.26 3.33 11.74
CA LYS A 475 -12.27 3.29 12.83
C LYS A 475 -11.10 2.42 12.39
N VAL A 476 -9.97 3.04 12.12
CA VAL A 476 -8.75 2.36 11.63
C VAL A 476 -8.01 1.71 12.80
N HIS A 477 -7.51 0.49 12.59
CA HIS A 477 -6.71 -0.31 13.53
C HIS A 477 -5.30 -0.54 12.98
N GLY A 478 -4.58 0.55 12.73
CA GLY A 478 -3.25 0.48 12.12
C GLY A 478 -3.28 -0.10 10.70
N LYS A 479 -2.29 -0.92 10.36
CA LYS A 479 -2.25 -1.63 9.08
C LYS A 479 -3.18 -2.84 9.00
N ALA A 480 -3.57 -3.37 10.16
CA ALA A 480 -4.29 -4.64 10.26
C ALA A 480 -5.72 -4.59 9.71
N GLY A 481 -6.31 -3.41 9.58
CA GLY A 481 -7.66 -3.25 9.07
C GLY A 481 -8.42 -2.11 9.72
N PHE A 482 -9.73 -2.11 9.55
CA PHE A 482 -10.62 -1.09 10.09
C PHE A 482 -12.03 -1.63 10.35
N LEU A 483 -12.75 -0.95 11.24
CA LEU A 483 -14.20 -1.12 11.37
C LEU A 483 -14.90 -0.13 10.44
N LEU A 484 -15.88 -0.62 9.68
CA LEU A 484 -16.82 0.18 8.91
C LEU A 484 -18.23 -0.03 9.49
N GLY A 485 -18.71 0.93 10.24
CA GLY A 485 -19.88 0.73 11.10
C GLY A 485 -19.59 -0.31 12.18
N ARG A 486 -20.22 -1.50 12.07
CA ARG A 486 -19.99 -2.65 12.96
C ARG A 486 -19.22 -3.80 12.30
N GLN A 487 -18.92 -3.69 11.02
CA GLN A 487 -18.24 -4.73 10.27
C GLN A 487 -16.73 -4.48 10.29
N GLU A 488 -15.98 -5.53 10.58
CA GLU A 488 -14.52 -5.54 10.50
C GLU A 488 -14.08 -5.90 9.09
N VAL A 489 -13.14 -5.12 8.54
CA VAL A 489 -12.39 -5.44 7.33
C VAL A 489 -10.97 -5.80 7.76
N ASP A 490 -10.67 -7.08 7.76
CA ASP A 490 -9.39 -7.63 8.18
C ASP A 490 -8.40 -7.61 7.00
N LEU A 491 -7.33 -6.83 7.14
CA LEU A 491 -6.28 -6.65 6.14
C LEU A 491 -4.90 -7.16 6.60
N ARG A 492 -4.83 -7.89 7.72
CA ARG A 492 -3.57 -8.38 8.31
C ARG A 492 -2.70 -9.17 7.34
N TYR A 493 -3.33 -9.86 6.42
CA TYR A 493 -2.66 -10.71 5.43
C TYR A 493 -2.50 -10.04 4.06
N VAL A 494 -2.81 -8.77 3.93
CA VAL A 494 -2.44 -7.95 2.76
C VAL A 494 -1.05 -7.38 3.00
N GLU A 495 -0.02 -8.22 2.79
CA GLU A 495 1.36 -7.98 3.23
C GLU A 495 2.00 -6.76 2.57
N GLN A 496 1.51 -6.35 1.39
CA GLN A 496 1.97 -5.16 0.67
C GLN A 496 1.34 -3.84 1.14
N LEU A 497 0.45 -3.86 2.15
CA LEU A 497 0.07 -2.68 2.90
C LEU A 497 1.19 -2.31 3.88
N ILE A 498 1.88 -1.22 3.59
CA ILE A 498 3.07 -0.81 4.34
C ILE A 498 2.78 0.28 5.37
N ASP A 499 1.67 1.00 5.22
CA ASP A 499 1.37 2.19 6.00
C ASP A 499 -0.09 2.22 6.46
N PRO A 500 -0.37 2.58 7.75
CA PRO A 500 -1.75 2.71 8.25
C PRO A 500 -2.57 3.78 7.50
N GLU A 501 -1.94 4.74 6.85
CA GLU A 501 -2.63 5.74 6.04
C GLU A 501 -3.21 5.15 4.75
N GLN A 502 -2.61 4.08 4.20
CA GLN A 502 -3.22 3.31 3.11
C GLN A 502 -4.49 2.60 3.60
N THR A 503 -4.45 2.01 4.80
CA THR A 503 -5.63 1.39 5.42
C THR A 503 -6.75 2.41 5.66
N ALA A 504 -6.40 3.61 6.10
CA ALA A 504 -7.37 4.70 6.27
C ALA A 504 -8.00 5.10 4.92
N ALA A 505 -7.20 5.20 3.86
CA ALA A 505 -7.70 5.48 2.52
C ALA A 505 -8.60 4.37 1.98
N LEU A 506 -8.26 3.09 2.21
CA LEU A 506 -9.11 1.94 1.85
C LEU A 506 -10.47 2.03 2.53
N GLY A 507 -10.50 2.39 3.82
CA GLY A 507 -11.76 2.61 4.55
C GLY A 507 -12.60 3.73 3.93
N LEU A 508 -11.97 4.84 3.54
CA LEU A 508 -12.62 5.97 2.87
C LEU A 508 -13.20 5.56 1.51
N LEU A 509 -12.42 4.85 0.70
CA LEU A 509 -12.84 4.39 -0.64
C LEU A 509 -13.98 3.37 -0.56
N LEU A 510 -13.89 2.39 0.35
CA LEU A 510 -14.94 1.40 0.55
C LEU A 510 -16.24 2.06 1.05
N LYS A 511 -16.15 2.97 2.02
CA LYS A 511 -17.31 3.74 2.50
C LYS A 511 -17.99 4.47 1.35
N TYR A 512 -17.22 5.24 0.57
CA TYR A 512 -17.75 5.98 -0.57
C TYR A 512 -18.42 5.06 -1.59
N ALA A 513 -17.79 3.91 -1.89
CA ALA A 513 -18.35 2.94 -2.82
C ALA A 513 -19.70 2.40 -2.33
N LEU A 514 -19.81 2.05 -1.05
CA LEU A 514 -21.06 1.53 -0.46
C LEU A 514 -22.18 2.58 -0.39
N GLU A 515 -21.83 3.85 -0.12
CA GLU A 515 -22.79 4.93 -0.01
C GLU A 515 -23.27 5.47 -1.38
N HIS A 516 -22.39 5.42 -2.42
CA HIS A 516 -22.66 6.14 -3.67
C HIS A 516 -22.60 5.30 -4.95
N LEU A 517 -21.93 4.14 -4.95
CA LEU A 517 -21.70 3.35 -6.15
C LEU A 517 -22.37 1.98 -6.14
N ALA A 518 -22.50 1.35 -4.97
CA ALA A 518 -23.12 0.03 -4.80
C ALA A 518 -24.63 0.11 -5.03
N ASP A 519 -25.07 -0.11 -6.26
CA ASP A 519 -26.47 -0.05 -6.69
C ASP A 519 -27.10 -1.44 -6.90
N GLY A 520 -26.32 -2.51 -6.65
CA GLY A 520 -26.72 -3.90 -6.91
C GLY A 520 -26.66 -4.30 -8.39
N LYS A 521 -26.01 -3.47 -9.24
CA LYS A 521 -25.83 -3.74 -10.68
C LYS A 521 -24.37 -3.63 -11.10
N LYS A 522 -23.65 -2.63 -10.55
CA LYS A 522 -22.24 -2.43 -10.85
C LYS A 522 -21.37 -3.52 -10.28
N THR A 523 -20.48 -4.02 -11.11
CA THR A 523 -19.45 -4.99 -10.72
C THR A 523 -18.35 -4.35 -9.89
N ILE A 524 -17.58 -5.17 -9.15
CA ILE A 524 -16.39 -4.71 -8.42
C ILE A 524 -15.38 -4.02 -9.37
N PRO A 525 -15.02 -4.59 -10.54
CA PRO A 525 -14.17 -3.91 -11.49
C PRO A 525 -14.67 -2.52 -11.91
N GLU A 526 -15.95 -2.37 -12.26
CA GLU A 526 -16.52 -1.07 -12.63
C GLU A 526 -16.43 -0.03 -11.49
N ILE A 527 -16.65 -0.47 -10.26
CA ILE A 527 -16.52 0.40 -9.08
C ILE A 527 -15.07 0.81 -8.87
N VAL A 528 -14.13 -0.15 -8.92
CA VAL A 528 -12.70 0.12 -8.72
C VAL A 528 -12.15 1.01 -9.83
N ASP A 529 -12.52 0.80 -11.08
CA ASP A 529 -12.14 1.65 -12.21
C ASP A 529 -12.63 3.10 -12.02
N TYR A 530 -13.88 3.26 -11.55
CA TYR A 530 -14.40 4.59 -11.21
C TYR A 530 -13.57 5.26 -10.11
N LEU A 531 -13.27 4.53 -9.02
CA LEU A 531 -12.47 5.06 -7.92
C LEU A 531 -11.07 5.47 -8.39
N GLN A 532 -10.40 4.63 -9.17
CA GLN A 532 -9.09 4.90 -9.77
C GLN A 532 -9.10 6.17 -10.64
N LYS A 533 -10.11 6.32 -11.48
CA LYS A 533 -10.28 7.50 -12.33
C LYS A 533 -10.45 8.78 -11.50
N GLN A 534 -11.24 8.73 -10.42
CA GLN A 534 -11.39 9.87 -9.52
C GLN A 534 -10.10 10.18 -8.75
N ILE A 535 -9.40 9.15 -8.25
CA ILE A 535 -8.08 9.31 -7.60
C ILE A 535 -7.11 10.01 -8.55
N HIS A 536 -7.04 9.56 -9.80
CA HIS A 536 -6.11 10.14 -10.79
C HIS A 536 -6.44 11.60 -11.14
N THR A 537 -7.73 11.95 -11.22
CA THR A 537 -8.16 13.29 -11.67
C THR A 537 -8.28 14.31 -10.54
N LYS A 538 -8.69 13.88 -9.35
CA LYS A 538 -9.03 14.78 -8.22
C LYS A 538 -8.30 14.43 -6.93
N GLY A 539 -7.60 13.29 -6.86
CA GLY A 539 -7.04 12.78 -5.61
C GLY A 539 -8.10 12.26 -4.64
N LEU A 540 -7.67 11.95 -3.43
CA LEU A 540 -8.55 11.40 -2.38
C LEU A 540 -9.64 12.39 -1.89
N ILE A 541 -9.49 13.68 -2.15
CA ILE A 541 -10.50 14.70 -1.81
C ILE A 541 -11.85 14.43 -2.49
N ALA A 542 -11.87 13.71 -3.61
CA ALA A 542 -13.10 13.32 -4.29
C ALA A 542 -14.04 12.47 -3.45
N PHE A 543 -13.55 11.84 -2.39
CA PHE A 543 -14.27 10.92 -1.52
C PHE A 543 -14.53 11.50 -0.13
N ALA A 544 -14.16 12.75 0.12
CA ALA A 544 -14.39 13.41 1.40
C ALA A 544 -15.88 13.72 1.62
N ASP A 545 -16.34 13.57 2.87
CA ASP A 545 -17.71 13.94 3.27
C ASP A 545 -17.92 15.48 3.28
N GLY A 546 -16.91 16.28 3.02
CA GLY A 546 -16.92 17.74 3.12
C GLY A 546 -15.97 18.42 2.15
N SER A 547 -15.69 19.69 2.41
CA SER A 547 -14.87 20.53 1.54
C SER A 547 -13.35 20.34 1.71
N TYR A 548 -12.90 19.52 2.67
CA TYR A 548 -11.49 19.24 2.92
C TYR A 548 -11.25 17.79 3.34
N LEU A 549 -10.04 17.32 3.12
CA LEU A 549 -9.55 16.04 3.64
C LEU A 549 -8.33 16.32 4.52
N PRO A 550 -8.26 15.78 5.77
CA PRO A 550 -7.10 15.99 6.62
C PRO A 550 -5.87 15.21 6.13
N CYS A 551 -4.72 15.46 6.74
CA CYS A 551 -3.58 14.56 6.71
C CYS A 551 -3.97 13.17 7.27
N GLY A 552 -3.20 12.12 6.95
CA GLY A 552 -3.44 10.79 7.47
C GLY A 552 -4.04 9.80 6.47
N TYR A 553 -3.95 10.09 5.17
CA TYR A 553 -4.33 9.18 4.10
C TYR A 553 -3.21 9.05 3.08
N ALA A 554 -2.94 7.81 2.62
CA ALA A 554 -2.02 7.52 1.52
C ALA A 554 -2.73 6.68 0.46
N ILE A 555 -2.48 6.96 -0.82
CA ILE A 555 -3.14 6.27 -1.92
C ILE A 555 -2.66 4.81 -1.96
N PRO A 556 -3.56 3.81 -1.85
CA PRO A 556 -3.23 2.39 -2.04
C PRO A 556 -3.13 2.06 -3.54
N ARG A 557 -2.42 0.97 -3.88
CA ARG A 557 -2.44 0.41 -5.24
C ARG A 557 -3.81 -0.21 -5.54
N ILE A 558 -4.07 -0.47 -6.82
CA ILE A 558 -5.32 -1.11 -7.25
C ILE A 558 -5.50 -2.49 -6.60
N GLN A 559 -4.42 -3.26 -6.43
CA GLN A 559 -4.44 -4.59 -5.81
C GLN A 559 -4.89 -4.54 -4.35
N GLU A 560 -4.48 -3.52 -3.59
CA GLU A 560 -4.94 -3.34 -2.21
C GLU A 560 -6.40 -2.89 -2.16
N ILE A 561 -6.87 -2.09 -3.14
CA ILE A 561 -8.30 -1.72 -3.23
C ILE A 561 -9.13 -2.97 -3.44
N TYR A 562 -8.79 -3.83 -4.42
CA TYR A 562 -9.47 -5.12 -4.62
C TYR A 562 -9.39 -5.99 -3.37
N SER A 563 -8.22 -6.11 -2.75
CA SER A 563 -8.04 -6.89 -1.52
C SER A 563 -8.94 -6.42 -0.37
N CYS A 564 -9.16 -5.12 -0.25
CA CYS A 564 -10.07 -4.53 0.74
C CYS A 564 -11.54 -4.89 0.44
N PHE A 565 -11.98 -4.71 -0.79
CA PHE A 565 -13.34 -5.05 -1.22
C PHE A 565 -13.65 -6.53 -1.05
N ASN A 566 -12.69 -7.40 -1.35
CA ASN A 566 -12.81 -8.85 -1.22
C ASN A 566 -12.91 -9.34 0.23
N ARG A 567 -12.49 -8.52 1.21
CA ARG A 567 -12.57 -8.86 2.65
C ARG A 567 -13.72 -8.16 3.38
N TYR A 568 -14.47 -7.33 2.67
CA TYR A 568 -15.68 -6.74 3.23
C TYR A 568 -16.80 -7.80 3.28
N ARG A 569 -17.31 -8.08 4.47
CA ARG A 569 -18.42 -9.01 4.68
C ARG A 569 -19.74 -8.27 4.46
N GLN A 570 -20.47 -8.70 3.45
CA GLN A 570 -21.84 -8.21 3.17
C GLN A 570 -22.90 -9.05 3.85
#